data_f9570ae6a436f42d4f0ccc7b442acdbf
#
_entry.id   f9570ae6a436f42d4f0ccc7b442acdbf
#
_cell.length_a   1.000
_cell.length_b   1.000
_cell.length_c   1.000
_cell.angle_alpha   90.00
_cell.angle_beta   90.00
_cell.angle_gamma   90.00
#
_symmetry.space_group_name_H-M   'P 1'
#
loop_
_entity.id
_entity.type
_entity.pdbx_description
1 polymer ?
#
loop_
_entity_poly.entity_id
_entity_poly.type
_entity_poly.pdbx_seq_one_letter_code
_entity_poly.pdbx_strand_id
1 'polypeptide(L)'
;YKAAFFVTRIKDNISYSKGTGANADKSYAANEDFKNHGIELSVTEKATDNLTWHAGITYQDPKTKVNSEKIGAKTYWDREYGRFMLNAGVSYEKDKWKMSLHANYMADRVLSPSNAPPFDEKPYLLTALTVKYMPNVKSDIVLTVNNILDRDDNINHGSSHYSTVPTNFLLTYNYRL
;
A
#
# COMPACT_ATOMS: atom_id res chain seq x y z
N TYR A 1 5.61 13.87 16.45
CA TYR A 1 5.05 12.55 16.78
C TYR A 1 3.54 12.62 16.68
N LYS A 2 2.91 11.61 16.09
CA LYS A 2 1.45 11.45 16.06
C LYS A 2 1.12 10.01 16.43
N ALA A 3 0.03 9.84 17.17
CA ALA A 3 -0.56 8.53 17.44
C ALA A 3 -2.06 8.66 17.24
N ALA A 4 -2.66 7.69 16.57
CA ALA A 4 -4.10 7.62 16.38
C ALA A 4 -4.58 6.19 16.61
N PHE A 5 -5.74 6.05 17.22
CA PHE A 5 -6.52 4.84 17.24
C PHE A 5 -7.77 5.08 16.39
N PHE A 6 -8.12 4.13 15.53
CA PHE A 6 -9.29 4.27 14.68
C PHE A 6 -10.20 3.03 14.77
N VAL A 7 -11.48 3.27 14.57
CA VAL A 7 -12.49 2.22 14.44
C VAL A 7 -13.40 2.59 13.28
N THR A 8 -13.51 1.69 12.33
CA THR A 8 -14.43 1.81 11.20
C THR A 8 -15.49 0.71 11.28
N ARG A 9 -16.74 1.06 11.10
CA ARG A 9 -17.84 0.09 10.99
C ARG A 9 -18.75 0.51 9.83
N ILE A 10 -18.93 -0.41 8.90
CA ILE A 10 -19.87 -0.25 7.79
C ILE A 10 -20.87 -1.40 7.93
N LYS A 11 -22.14 -1.07 7.90
CA LYS A 11 -23.23 -2.06 7.98
C LYS A 11 -24.02 -2.05 6.70
N ASP A 12 -24.61 -3.19 6.38
CA ASP A 12 -25.52 -3.35 5.25
C ASP A 12 -24.93 -2.88 3.91
N ASN A 13 -23.59 -3.03 3.75
CA ASN A 13 -22.93 -2.75 2.47
C ASN A 13 -23.36 -3.82 1.47
N ILE A 14 -23.83 -3.38 0.30
CA ILE A 14 -24.27 -4.30 -0.75
C ILE A 14 -23.07 -4.65 -1.62
N SER A 15 -22.71 -5.93 -1.63
CA SER A 15 -21.70 -6.49 -2.53
C SER A 15 -22.34 -7.51 -3.50
N TYR A 16 -21.63 -7.77 -4.58
CA TYR A 16 -22.04 -8.77 -5.56
C TYR A 16 -21.05 -9.93 -5.58
N SER A 17 -21.55 -11.12 -5.32
CA SER A 17 -20.78 -12.36 -5.45
C SER A 17 -21.24 -13.15 -6.67
N LYS A 18 -20.29 -13.67 -7.44
CA LYS A 18 -20.62 -14.62 -8.51
C LYS A 18 -21.05 -15.95 -7.91
N GLY A 19 -22.03 -16.57 -8.52
CA GLY A 19 -22.42 -17.94 -8.21
C GLY A 19 -21.30 -18.93 -8.56
N THR A 20 -21.43 -20.15 -8.07
CA THR A 20 -20.51 -21.26 -8.34
C THR A 20 -21.25 -22.45 -8.93
N GLY A 21 -20.54 -23.34 -9.61
CA GLY A 21 -21.12 -24.54 -10.21
C GLY A 21 -22.20 -24.19 -11.27
N ALA A 22 -23.39 -24.78 -11.15
CA ALA A 22 -24.49 -24.55 -12.08
C ALA A 22 -25.04 -23.11 -12.11
N ASN A 23 -24.59 -22.25 -11.23
CA ASN A 23 -24.97 -20.83 -11.15
C ASN A 23 -23.82 -19.88 -11.40
N ALA A 24 -22.75 -20.33 -12.05
CA ALA A 24 -21.55 -19.50 -12.31
C ALA A 24 -21.80 -18.28 -13.20
N ASP A 25 -22.88 -18.30 -13.97
CA ASP A 25 -23.38 -17.20 -14.80
C ASP A 25 -24.20 -16.14 -14.04
N LYS A 26 -24.55 -16.41 -12.77
CA LYS A 26 -25.39 -15.54 -11.95
C LYS A 26 -24.56 -14.75 -10.96
N SER A 27 -25.01 -13.54 -10.68
CA SER A 27 -24.49 -12.71 -9.58
C SER A 27 -25.55 -12.56 -8.51
N TYR A 28 -25.15 -12.65 -7.27
CA TYR A 28 -26.01 -12.51 -6.12
C TYR A 28 -25.62 -11.27 -5.31
N ALA A 29 -26.60 -10.49 -4.91
CA ALA A 29 -26.40 -9.44 -3.91
C ALA A 29 -26.21 -10.09 -2.53
N ALA A 30 -25.27 -9.61 -1.78
CA ALA A 30 -25.02 -9.98 -0.41
C ALA A 30 -24.91 -8.73 0.46
N ASN A 31 -25.43 -8.80 1.69
CA ASN A 31 -25.18 -7.76 2.68
C ASN A 31 -23.92 -8.06 3.43
N GLU A 32 -23.02 -7.10 3.49
CA GLU A 32 -21.75 -7.22 4.18
C GLU A 32 -21.63 -6.21 5.31
N ASP A 33 -21.20 -6.67 6.46
CA ASP A 33 -20.77 -5.82 7.55
C ASP A 33 -19.25 -5.81 7.57
N PHE A 34 -18.66 -4.63 7.49
CA PHE A 34 -17.21 -4.44 7.62
C PHE A 34 -16.88 -3.82 8.97
N LYS A 35 -15.85 -4.32 9.61
CA LYS A 35 -15.26 -3.76 10.81
C LYS A 35 -13.75 -3.70 10.66
N ASN A 36 -13.20 -2.57 10.99
CA ASN A 36 -11.75 -2.40 11.09
C ASN A 36 -11.43 -1.57 12.32
N HIS A 37 -10.38 -1.92 13.01
CA HIS A 37 -9.80 -1.11 14.07
C HIS A 37 -8.29 -1.25 14.02
N GLY A 38 -7.61 -0.21 14.44
CA GLY A 38 -6.17 -0.20 14.35
C GLY A 38 -5.54 0.97 15.08
N ILE A 39 -4.23 0.97 14.99
CA ILE A 39 -3.39 2.01 15.54
C ILE A 39 -2.44 2.52 14.46
N GLU A 40 -2.24 3.82 14.45
CA GLU A 40 -1.27 4.50 13.60
C GLU A 40 -0.30 5.27 14.47
N LEU A 41 0.98 5.07 14.22
CA LEU A 41 2.05 5.84 14.85
C LEU A 41 2.89 6.47 13.75
N SER A 42 3.24 7.73 13.90
CA SER A 42 4.16 8.38 12.97
C SER A 42 5.07 9.38 13.66
N VAL A 43 6.24 9.52 13.08
CA VAL A 43 7.26 10.46 13.49
C VAL A 43 7.83 11.14 12.26
N THR A 44 8.07 12.42 12.37
CA THR A 44 8.89 13.21 11.43
C THR A 44 9.83 14.05 12.26
N GLU A 45 11.10 14.01 11.94
CA GLU A 45 12.13 14.71 12.68
C GLU A 45 13.15 15.35 11.73
N LYS A 46 13.49 16.59 12.03
CA LYS A 46 14.61 17.28 11.42
C LYS A 46 15.86 16.96 12.25
N ALA A 47 16.59 15.92 11.85
CA ALA A 47 17.78 15.45 12.57
C ALA A 47 18.94 16.43 12.53
N THR A 48 19.07 17.16 11.41
CA THR A 48 20.03 18.29 11.24
C THR A 48 19.39 19.36 10.36
N ASP A 49 20.07 20.47 10.12
CA ASP A 49 19.57 21.51 9.20
C ASP A 49 19.34 20.99 7.78
N ASN A 50 20.04 19.96 7.40
CA ASN A 50 20.01 19.40 6.05
C ASN A 50 19.31 18.04 5.97
N LEU A 51 19.03 17.36 7.10
CA LEU A 51 18.53 16.00 7.13
C LEU A 51 17.19 15.92 7.86
N THR A 52 16.19 15.42 7.17
CA THR A 52 14.88 15.12 7.73
C THR A 52 14.55 13.66 7.46
N TRP A 53 13.97 12.98 8.43
CA TRP A 53 13.46 11.63 8.25
C TRP A 53 12.03 11.51 8.78
N HIS A 54 11.32 10.52 8.28
CA HIS A 54 10.00 10.15 8.78
C HIS A 54 9.84 8.63 8.82
N ALA A 55 9.03 8.17 9.73
CA ALA A 55 8.56 6.79 9.77
C ALA A 55 7.10 6.76 10.24
N GLY A 56 6.33 5.85 9.68
CA GLY A 56 4.95 5.61 10.05
C GLY A 56 4.66 4.12 10.07
N ILE A 57 3.94 3.66 11.09
CA ILE A 57 3.50 2.29 11.25
C ILE A 57 1.99 2.30 11.40
N THR A 58 1.31 1.43 10.67
CA THR A 58 -0.11 1.15 10.84
C THR A 58 -0.27 -0.34 11.12
N TYR A 59 -0.98 -0.66 12.18
CA TYR A 59 -1.47 -2.00 12.45
C TYR A 59 -2.99 -1.98 12.51
N GLN A 60 -3.65 -2.88 11.77
CA GLN A 60 -5.10 -2.92 11.66
C GLN A 60 -5.64 -4.35 11.70
N ASP A 61 -6.91 -4.49 12.04
CA ASP A 61 -7.61 -5.76 12.15
C ASP A 61 -8.94 -5.75 11.36
N PRO A 62 -8.86 -5.78 10.02
CA PRO A 62 -10.05 -5.72 9.17
C PRO A 62 -10.77 -7.06 9.14
N LYS A 63 -12.10 -7.02 9.25
CA LYS A 63 -12.99 -8.19 9.19
C LYS A 63 -14.22 -7.86 8.37
N THR A 64 -14.57 -8.76 7.46
CA THR A 64 -15.82 -8.69 6.71
C THR A 64 -16.73 -9.86 7.13
N LYS A 65 -17.99 -9.54 7.41
CA LYS A 65 -19.05 -10.52 7.64
C LYS A 65 -20.04 -10.45 6.49
N VAL A 66 -20.13 -11.53 5.74
CA VAL A 66 -21.08 -11.67 4.64
C VAL A 66 -22.31 -12.38 5.14
N ASN A 67 -23.49 -11.79 4.91
CA ASN A 67 -24.78 -12.40 5.15
C ASN A 67 -25.49 -12.58 3.80
N SER A 68 -25.62 -13.80 3.34
CA SER A 68 -26.31 -14.12 2.10
C SER A 68 -27.16 -15.38 2.30
N GLU A 69 -28.38 -15.35 1.84
CA GLU A 69 -29.27 -16.53 1.86
C GLU A 69 -28.68 -17.68 1.05
N LYS A 70 -27.84 -17.40 0.04
CA LYS A 70 -27.28 -18.42 -0.87
C LYS A 70 -25.99 -19.04 -0.37
N ILE A 71 -25.14 -18.27 0.31
CA ILE A 71 -23.84 -18.71 0.79
C ILE A 71 -23.77 -18.83 2.32
N GLY A 72 -24.85 -18.46 3.00
CA GLY A 72 -24.91 -18.40 4.47
C GLY A 72 -24.12 -17.23 5.06
N ALA A 73 -24.11 -17.17 6.38
CA ALA A 73 -23.32 -16.17 7.11
C ALA A 73 -21.87 -16.62 7.20
N LYS A 74 -20.95 -15.79 6.76
CA LYS A 74 -19.51 -16.05 6.82
C LYS A 74 -18.77 -14.82 7.32
N THR A 75 -17.87 -15.01 8.27
CA THR A 75 -16.94 -13.97 8.73
C THR A 75 -15.53 -14.37 8.35
N TYR A 76 -14.78 -13.46 7.76
CA TYR A 76 -13.40 -13.70 7.38
C TYR A 76 -12.55 -12.46 7.58
N TRP A 77 -11.24 -12.65 7.58
CA TRP A 77 -10.27 -11.58 7.60
C TRP A 77 -10.20 -10.95 6.22
N ASP A 78 -10.37 -9.64 6.19
CA ASP A 78 -10.20 -8.85 4.97
C ASP A 78 -8.80 -8.21 5.02
N ARG A 79 -7.81 -8.99 4.61
CA ARG A 79 -6.40 -8.59 4.67
C ARG A 79 -5.80 -8.28 3.30
N GLU A 80 -6.62 -7.94 2.34
CA GLU A 80 -6.12 -7.55 1.02
C GLU A 80 -5.13 -6.39 1.09
N TYR A 81 -5.38 -5.42 1.99
CA TYR A 81 -4.48 -4.30 2.26
C TYR A 81 -3.46 -4.58 3.37
N GLY A 82 -3.36 -5.82 3.83
CA GLY A 82 -2.47 -6.20 4.90
C GLY A 82 -2.89 -5.68 6.28
N ARG A 83 -2.37 -6.31 7.33
CA ARG A 83 -2.59 -5.87 8.71
C ARG A 83 -1.46 -4.98 9.22
N PHE A 84 -0.28 -5.12 8.63
CA PHE A 84 0.88 -4.34 9.02
C PHE A 84 1.41 -3.54 7.83
N MET A 85 1.53 -2.24 8.00
CA MET A 85 2.09 -1.32 7.02
C MET A 85 3.15 -0.46 7.69
N LEU A 86 4.28 -0.28 6.98
CA LEU A 86 5.35 0.63 7.36
C LEU A 86 5.64 1.54 6.19
N ASN A 87 5.75 2.83 6.43
CA ASN A 87 6.37 3.78 5.51
C ASN A 87 7.54 4.46 6.21
N ALA A 88 8.62 4.67 5.48
CA ALA A 88 9.78 5.36 6.00
C ALA A 88 10.45 6.16 4.89
N GLY A 89 11.08 7.25 5.24
CA GLY A 89 11.85 8.02 4.30
C GLY A 89 12.86 8.93 4.97
N VAL A 90 13.87 9.26 4.20
CA VAL A 90 14.91 10.21 4.58
C VAL A 90 15.12 11.20 3.43
N SER A 91 15.23 12.46 3.76
CA SER A 91 15.49 13.55 2.82
C SER A 91 16.69 14.35 3.28
N TYR A 92 17.62 14.59 2.36
CA TYR A 92 18.80 15.41 2.56
C TYR A 92 18.79 16.57 1.57
N GLU A 93 18.98 17.77 2.07
CA GLU A 93 19.03 18.98 1.26
C GLU A 93 20.23 19.82 1.67
N LYS A 94 21.13 20.07 0.74
CA LYS A 94 22.29 20.95 0.94
C LYS A 94 22.71 21.59 -0.36
N ASP A 95 22.88 22.91 -0.34
CA ASP A 95 23.31 23.72 -1.47
C ASP A 95 22.41 23.49 -2.71
N LYS A 96 22.97 22.85 -3.73
CA LYS A 96 22.30 22.56 -5.00
C LYS A 96 21.70 21.15 -5.07
N TRP A 97 21.77 20.38 -3.99
CA TRP A 97 21.37 18.98 -3.98
C TRP A 97 20.18 18.74 -3.08
N LYS A 98 19.23 17.98 -3.60
CA LYS A 98 18.16 17.35 -2.79
C LYS A 98 18.14 15.86 -3.09
N MET A 99 18.13 15.05 -2.05
CA MET A 99 18.06 13.60 -2.16
C MET A 99 16.96 13.09 -1.25
N SER A 100 16.19 12.11 -1.71
CA SER A 100 15.20 11.43 -0.88
C SER A 100 15.15 9.95 -1.18
N LEU A 101 15.14 9.16 -0.13
CA LEU A 101 14.95 7.72 -0.17
C LEU A 101 13.65 7.39 0.56
N HIS A 102 12.78 6.61 -0.08
CA HIS A 102 11.51 6.17 0.49
C HIS A 102 11.39 4.66 0.44
N ALA A 103 10.72 4.11 1.45
CA ALA A 103 10.38 2.70 1.53
C ALA A 103 8.92 2.53 2.01
N ASN A 104 8.17 1.65 1.34
CA ASN A 104 6.82 1.24 1.75
C ASN A 104 6.81 -0.28 1.86
N TYR A 105 6.46 -0.76 3.03
CA TYR A 105 6.37 -2.18 3.34
C TYR A 105 4.96 -2.54 3.76
N MET A 106 4.46 -3.67 3.27
CA MET A 106 3.17 -4.20 3.67
C MET A 106 3.27 -5.69 3.89
N ALA A 107 2.76 -6.16 5.03
CA ALA A 107 2.80 -7.55 5.45
C ALA A 107 1.47 -8.02 6.04
N ASP A 108 1.41 -9.30 6.34
CA ASP A 108 0.21 -9.99 6.85
C ASP A 108 -0.98 -9.77 5.91
N ARG A 109 -0.78 -10.16 4.65
CA ARG A 109 -1.70 -10.02 3.52
C ARG A 109 -2.32 -11.36 3.19
N VAL A 110 -3.53 -11.30 2.64
CA VAL A 110 -4.21 -12.47 2.10
C VAL A 110 -4.64 -12.17 0.68
N LEU A 111 -4.36 -13.08 -0.23
CA LEU A 111 -4.99 -13.10 -1.53
C LEU A 111 -6.20 -14.01 -1.54
N SER A 112 -7.28 -13.55 -2.16
CA SER A 112 -8.54 -14.30 -2.31
C SER A 112 -8.85 -14.49 -3.80
N PRO A 113 -8.16 -15.41 -4.49
CA PRO A 113 -8.41 -15.66 -5.90
C PRO A 113 -9.84 -16.17 -6.12
N SER A 114 -10.44 -15.80 -7.25
CA SER A 114 -11.82 -16.21 -7.58
C SER A 114 -12.02 -17.73 -7.66
N ASN A 115 -10.95 -18.49 -7.94
CA ASN A 115 -11.00 -19.92 -8.23
C ASN A 115 -10.21 -20.79 -7.23
N ALA A 116 -9.70 -20.21 -6.15
CA ALA A 116 -8.93 -20.93 -5.14
C ALA A 116 -9.25 -20.41 -3.72
N PRO A 117 -9.01 -21.23 -2.67
CA PRO A 117 -9.10 -20.73 -1.31
C PRO A 117 -8.15 -19.55 -1.05
N PRO A 118 -8.51 -18.64 -0.15
CA PRO A 118 -7.60 -17.59 0.30
C PRO A 118 -6.31 -18.17 0.86
N PHE A 119 -5.18 -17.52 0.58
CA PHE A 119 -3.87 -17.91 1.10
C PHE A 119 -3.09 -16.69 1.55
N ASP A 120 -2.16 -16.91 2.48
CA ASP A 120 -1.26 -15.86 2.95
C ASP A 120 -0.28 -15.47 1.83
N GLU A 121 -0.22 -14.17 1.57
CA GLU A 121 0.67 -13.60 0.56
C GLU A 121 1.92 -13.04 1.21
N LYS A 122 3.05 -13.16 0.50
CA LYS A 122 4.32 -12.61 0.95
C LYS A 122 4.25 -11.09 1.11
N PRO A 123 4.99 -10.53 2.08
CA PRO A 123 5.10 -9.08 2.18
C PRO A 123 5.79 -8.50 0.96
N TYR A 124 5.43 -7.27 0.61
CA TYR A 124 6.16 -6.51 -0.40
C TYR A 124 6.91 -5.32 0.21
N LEU A 125 7.96 -4.90 -0.47
CA LEU A 125 8.75 -3.73 -0.12
C LEU A 125 9.03 -2.90 -1.37
N LEU A 126 8.40 -1.73 -1.45
CA LEU A 126 8.63 -0.77 -2.53
C LEU A 126 9.66 0.27 -2.07
N THR A 127 10.68 0.50 -2.88
CA THR A 127 11.73 1.47 -2.58
C THR A 127 11.93 2.43 -3.74
N ALA A 128 12.18 3.71 -3.43
CA ALA A 128 12.46 4.72 -4.45
C ALA A 128 13.51 5.72 -3.95
N LEU A 129 14.43 6.09 -4.84
CA LEU A 129 15.42 7.13 -4.64
C LEU A 129 15.15 8.26 -5.63
N THR A 130 15.14 9.49 -5.15
CA THR A 130 15.12 10.67 -6.00
C THR A 130 16.34 11.54 -5.68
N VAL A 131 17.08 11.91 -6.70
CA VAL A 131 18.22 12.85 -6.60
C VAL A 131 17.94 14.03 -7.53
N LYS A 132 17.92 15.22 -6.96
CA LYS A 132 17.73 16.47 -7.68
C LYS A 132 18.97 17.33 -7.55
N TYR A 133 19.47 17.81 -8.68
CA TYR A 133 20.55 18.78 -8.77
C TYR A 133 20.05 20.07 -9.41
N MET A 134 20.28 21.19 -8.75
CA MET A 134 19.88 22.54 -9.17
C MET A 134 21.13 23.39 -9.49
N PRO A 135 21.66 23.31 -10.71
CA PRO A 135 22.85 24.09 -11.08
C PRO A 135 22.63 25.60 -10.92
N ASN A 136 21.43 26.07 -11.18
CA ASN A 136 21.01 27.47 -11.06
C ASN A 136 19.50 27.56 -10.76
N VAL A 137 18.98 28.77 -10.58
CA VAL A 137 17.56 29.02 -10.24
C VAL A 137 16.56 28.67 -11.35
N LYS A 138 17.02 28.54 -12.58
CA LYS A 138 16.17 28.29 -13.76
C LYS A 138 16.17 26.82 -14.18
N SER A 139 17.10 26.02 -13.72
CA SER A 139 17.20 24.62 -14.18
C SER A 139 17.43 23.64 -13.07
N ASP A 140 16.88 22.46 -13.25
CA ASP A 140 17.14 21.31 -12.39
C ASP A 140 17.19 20.00 -13.20
N ILE A 141 17.97 19.07 -12.69
CA ILE A 141 18.09 17.70 -13.20
C ILE A 141 17.59 16.77 -12.10
N VAL A 142 16.66 15.90 -12.40
CA VAL A 142 16.07 14.95 -11.45
C VAL A 142 16.30 13.54 -11.96
N LEU A 143 16.95 12.70 -11.16
CA LEU A 143 17.02 11.25 -11.35
C LEU A 143 16.08 10.60 -10.34
N THR A 144 15.16 9.79 -10.82
CA THR A 144 14.33 8.92 -10.00
C THR A 144 14.65 7.47 -10.32
N VAL A 145 14.91 6.66 -9.28
CA VAL A 145 15.15 5.22 -9.38
C VAL A 145 14.09 4.54 -8.54
N ASN A 146 13.24 3.71 -9.15
CA ASN A 146 12.23 2.93 -8.47
C ASN A 146 12.68 1.48 -8.32
N ASN A 147 12.18 0.81 -7.28
CA ASN A 147 12.51 -0.56 -6.94
C ASN A 147 14.03 -0.78 -6.87
N ILE A 148 14.73 0.01 -6.05
CA ILE A 148 16.21 0.01 -5.93
C ILE A 148 16.76 -1.38 -5.56
N LEU A 149 15.96 -2.19 -4.86
CA LEU A 149 16.36 -3.51 -4.40
C LEU A 149 16.06 -4.61 -5.41
N ASP A 150 15.52 -4.24 -6.59
CA ASP A 150 15.14 -5.14 -7.69
C ASP A 150 14.28 -6.34 -7.22
N ARG A 151 13.33 -6.06 -6.34
CA ARG A 151 12.45 -7.10 -5.80
C ARG A 151 11.34 -7.44 -6.78
N ASP A 152 11.05 -8.72 -6.89
CA ASP A 152 9.87 -9.23 -7.57
C ASP A 152 8.82 -9.63 -6.52
N ASP A 153 8.03 -8.66 -6.11
CA ASP A 153 6.98 -8.83 -5.13
C ASP A 153 5.60 -8.72 -5.79
N ASN A 154 4.65 -9.52 -5.37
CA ASN A 154 3.25 -9.33 -5.76
C ASN A 154 2.66 -8.15 -4.99
N ILE A 155 2.28 -7.09 -5.70
CA ILE A 155 1.72 -5.86 -5.11
C ILE A 155 0.20 -5.76 -5.23
N ASN A 156 -0.45 -6.78 -5.79
CA ASN A 156 -1.89 -6.74 -5.97
C ASN A 156 -2.66 -6.91 -4.66
N HIS A 157 -3.86 -6.37 -4.67
CA HIS A 157 -4.88 -6.53 -3.65
C HIS A 157 -6.05 -7.26 -4.31
N GLY A 158 -6.36 -8.48 -3.88
CA GLY A 158 -7.47 -9.26 -4.42
C GLY A 158 -7.06 -10.50 -5.21
N SER A 159 -7.66 -10.72 -6.39
CA SER A 159 -7.64 -12.02 -7.07
C SER A 159 -6.56 -12.18 -8.15
N SER A 160 -5.85 -11.13 -8.50
CA SER A 160 -4.87 -11.15 -9.59
C SER A 160 -3.44 -11.05 -9.07
N HIS A 161 -2.47 -11.51 -9.83
CA HIS A 161 -1.06 -11.38 -9.51
C HIS A 161 -0.45 -10.25 -10.36
N TYR A 162 0.12 -9.25 -9.70
CA TYR A 162 0.85 -8.16 -10.34
C TYR A 162 2.20 -8.01 -9.65
N SER A 163 3.25 -8.35 -10.37
CA SER A 163 4.61 -8.15 -9.90
C SER A 163 5.00 -6.68 -9.88
N THR A 164 5.90 -6.33 -8.99
CA THR A 164 6.60 -5.05 -9.04
C THR A 164 7.34 -4.90 -10.37
N VAL A 165 7.36 -3.69 -10.91
CA VAL A 165 8.21 -3.38 -12.05
C VAL A 165 9.67 -3.53 -11.61
N PRO A 166 10.55 -4.18 -12.41
CA PRO A 166 11.98 -4.24 -12.11
C PRO A 166 12.59 -2.86 -11.88
N THR A 167 13.78 -2.82 -11.34
CA THR A 167 14.49 -1.55 -11.14
C THR A 167 14.45 -0.72 -12.42
N ASN A 168 13.92 0.47 -12.30
CA ASN A 168 13.81 1.40 -13.41
C ASN A 168 14.21 2.81 -12.97
N PHE A 169 14.61 3.61 -13.95
CA PHE A 169 15.01 4.99 -13.68
C PHE A 169 14.42 5.94 -14.70
N LEU A 170 14.18 7.16 -14.25
CA LEU A 170 13.75 8.29 -15.05
C LEU A 170 14.71 9.46 -14.80
N LEU A 171 15.28 10.01 -15.88
CA LEU A 171 16.06 11.23 -15.84
C LEU A 171 15.25 12.35 -16.47
N THR A 172 15.06 13.45 -15.73
CA THR A 172 14.30 14.61 -16.18
C THR A 172 15.15 15.86 -16.09
N TYR A 173 15.13 16.69 -17.12
CA TYR A 173 15.68 18.03 -17.10
C TYR A 173 14.54 19.04 -17.20
N ASN A 174 14.50 19.98 -16.26
CA ASN A 174 13.54 21.07 -16.24
C ASN A 174 14.25 22.40 -16.45
N TYR A 175 13.66 23.25 -17.30
CA TYR A 175 14.10 24.60 -17.50
C TYR A 175 12.92 25.57 -17.38
N ARG A 176 13.11 26.66 -16.62
CA ARG A 176 12.09 27.71 -16.42
C ARG A 176 12.49 28.94 -17.25
N LEU A 177 11.60 29.34 -18.12
CA LEU A 177 11.72 30.52 -18.97
C LEU A 177 11.64 31.83 -18.16
#